data_23166ee18e775d1bec428a56266b5cfc
#
_entry.id   23166ee18e775d1bec428a56266b5cfc
#
_cell.length_a   1.000
_cell.length_b   1.000
_cell.length_c   1.000
_cell.angle_alpha   90.00
_cell.angle_beta   90.00
_cell.angle_gamma   90.00
#
_symmetry.space_group_name_H-M   'P 1'
#
loop_
_entity.id
_entity.type
_entity.pdbx_description
1 polymer ?
#
loop_
_entity_poly.entity_id
_entity_poly.type
_entity_poly.pdbx_seq_one_letter_code
_entity_poly.pdbx_strand_id
1 'polypeptide(L)'
;MSTQTTISQLKELGLHGMAETFEAMMVLPSQKRPGLDRAVEKMVQMEKCMRDKKLTERLLKAAKLRYKVFIEDITCSTERNLTESQLAEVADCSFIRRGDNLLITGLTGCGKSYLACALGHQACSIGISTLFLSMNHFADELTKARLEGTYQKLIKKLGKKDLLILDDFGLQPLTPEARLALLTLLEDRYEEKSVIITSQLPLDRWYDYIAEPTLADAIMDRLINSSEHIELKGETLRHNRRRK
;
A
#
# COMPACT_ATOMS: atom_id res chain seq x y z
N MET A 1 -41.58 -2.64 21.30
CA MET A 1 -40.85 -3.04 20.09
C MET A 1 -40.28 -4.44 20.28
N SER A 2 -40.39 -5.31 19.29
CA SER A 2 -39.81 -6.64 19.41
C SER A 2 -38.29 -6.57 19.15
N THR A 3 -37.51 -7.50 19.73
CA THR A 3 -36.08 -7.63 19.47
C THR A 3 -35.78 -7.69 17.98
N GLN A 4 -36.61 -8.37 17.22
CA GLN A 4 -36.50 -8.51 15.77
C GLN A 4 -36.63 -7.15 15.03
N THR A 5 -37.57 -6.30 15.49
CA THR A 5 -37.73 -4.95 14.91
C THR A 5 -36.48 -4.10 15.09
N THR A 6 -35.88 -4.13 16.29
CA THR A 6 -34.62 -3.41 16.57
C THR A 6 -33.47 -3.90 15.69
N ILE A 7 -33.32 -5.22 15.51
CA ILE A 7 -32.30 -5.79 14.63
C ILE A 7 -32.48 -5.33 13.18
N SER A 8 -33.73 -5.34 12.68
CA SER A 8 -34.02 -4.86 11.32
C SER A 8 -33.69 -3.38 11.15
N GLN A 9 -34.07 -2.53 12.10
CA GLN A 9 -33.76 -1.11 12.07
C GLN A 9 -32.25 -0.83 12.08
N LEU A 10 -31.47 -1.56 12.91
CA LEU A 10 -30.02 -1.43 12.91
C LEU A 10 -29.40 -1.81 11.55
N LYS A 11 -29.90 -2.88 10.92
CA LYS A 11 -29.45 -3.30 9.58
C LYS A 11 -29.84 -2.27 8.50
N GLU A 12 -31.03 -1.70 8.55
CA GLU A 12 -31.47 -0.63 7.63
C GLU A 12 -30.61 0.63 7.76
N LEU A 13 -30.17 0.98 8.98
CA LEU A 13 -29.23 2.08 9.24
C LEU A 13 -27.78 1.73 8.85
N GLY A 14 -27.50 0.51 8.35
CA GLY A 14 -26.16 0.06 7.98
C GLY A 14 -25.28 -0.27 9.19
N LEU A 15 -25.85 -0.47 10.37
CA LEU A 15 -25.17 -0.79 11.63
C LEU A 15 -25.12 -2.31 11.84
N HIS A 16 -24.49 -3.02 10.89
CA HIS A 16 -24.50 -4.50 10.86
C HIS A 16 -23.79 -5.14 12.05
N GLY A 17 -22.64 -4.59 12.48
CA GLY A 17 -21.90 -5.10 13.64
C GLY A 17 -22.67 -4.92 14.96
N MET A 18 -23.37 -3.78 15.08
CA MET A 18 -24.27 -3.56 16.22
C MET A 18 -25.45 -4.54 16.19
N ALA A 19 -26.04 -4.78 15.03
CA ALA A 19 -27.16 -5.71 14.87
C ALA A 19 -26.78 -7.15 15.24
N GLU A 20 -25.65 -7.65 14.73
CA GLU A 20 -25.13 -8.99 15.05
C GLU A 20 -24.81 -9.14 16.54
N THR A 21 -24.18 -8.13 17.13
CA THR A 21 -23.85 -8.15 18.57
C THR A 21 -25.10 -8.12 19.43
N PHE A 22 -26.08 -7.28 19.08
CA PHE A 22 -27.36 -7.22 19.78
C PHE A 22 -28.11 -8.55 19.68
N GLU A 23 -28.21 -9.15 18.50
CA GLU A 23 -28.81 -10.46 18.30
C GLU A 23 -28.16 -11.55 19.15
N ALA A 24 -26.80 -11.60 19.15
CA ALA A 24 -26.06 -12.55 19.97
C ALA A 24 -26.31 -12.37 21.48
N MET A 25 -26.43 -11.13 21.96
CA MET A 25 -26.76 -10.86 23.36
C MET A 25 -28.18 -11.26 23.73
N MET A 26 -29.15 -11.14 22.82
CA MET A 26 -30.55 -11.49 23.09
C MET A 26 -30.78 -13.00 23.21
N VAL A 27 -29.93 -13.81 22.58
CA VAL A 27 -29.93 -15.28 22.71
C VAL A 27 -29.45 -15.73 24.10
N LEU A 28 -28.66 -14.89 24.81
CA LEU A 28 -28.20 -15.25 26.15
C LEU A 28 -29.33 -15.19 27.20
N PRO A 29 -29.30 -16.10 28.20
CA PRO A 29 -30.18 -15.99 29.37
C PRO A 29 -30.06 -14.64 30.02
N SER A 30 -31.13 -14.06 30.54
CA SER A 30 -31.18 -12.70 31.14
C SER A 30 -30.08 -12.46 32.17
N GLN A 31 -29.78 -13.48 33.00
CA GLN A 31 -28.73 -13.41 34.04
C GLN A 31 -27.29 -13.32 33.46
N LYS A 32 -27.07 -13.72 32.20
CA LYS A 32 -25.76 -13.69 31.52
C LYS A 32 -25.62 -12.52 30.56
N ARG A 33 -26.65 -11.71 30.40
CA ARG A 33 -26.59 -10.52 29.54
C ARG A 33 -25.72 -9.46 30.21
N PRO A 34 -24.85 -8.79 29.43
CA PRO A 34 -24.07 -7.68 29.96
C PRO A 34 -24.99 -6.53 30.40
N GLY A 35 -24.57 -5.75 31.39
CA GLY A 35 -25.24 -4.50 31.71
C GLY A 35 -25.27 -3.54 30.49
N LEU A 36 -26.17 -2.56 30.51
CA LEU A 36 -26.45 -1.68 29.39
C LEU A 36 -25.19 -1.03 28.84
N ASP A 37 -24.34 -0.45 29.68
CA ASP A 37 -23.12 0.25 29.24
C ASP A 37 -22.18 -0.69 28.50
N ARG A 38 -21.92 -1.89 29.02
CA ARG A 38 -21.09 -2.91 28.38
C ARG A 38 -21.71 -3.46 27.10
N ALA A 39 -23.04 -3.54 27.03
CA ALA A 39 -23.73 -3.97 25.82
C ALA A 39 -23.52 -2.95 24.70
N VAL A 40 -23.73 -1.67 24.97
CA VAL A 40 -23.53 -0.59 24.00
C VAL A 40 -22.06 -0.52 23.56
N GLU A 41 -21.12 -0.57 24.52
CA GLU A 41 -19.67 -0.59 24.23
C GLU A 41 -19.32 -1.70 23.23
N LYS A 42 -19.74 -2.94 23.50
CA LYS A 42 -19.48 -4.08 22.62
C LYS A 42 -20.11 -3.90 21.24
N MET A 43 -21.34 -3.38 21.16
CA MET A 43 -21.99 -3.10 19.88
C MET A 43 -21.21 -2.07 19.05
N VAL A 44 -20.75 -0.98 19.67
CA VAL A 44 -19.97 0.06 19.01
C VAL A 44 -18.61 -0.48 18.55
N GLN A 45 -17.92 -1.24 19.41
CA GLN A 45 -16.64 -1.87 19.04
C GLN A 45 -16.78 -2.83 17.84
N MET A 46 -17.83 -3.67 17.83
CA MET A 46 -18.07 -4.60 16.74
C MET A 46 -18.39 -3.86 15.44
N GLU A 47 -19.22 -2.82 15.50
CA GLU A 47 -19.53 -2.00 14.32
C GLU A 47 -18.27 -1.34 13.75
N LYS A 48 -17.41 -0.77 14.60
CA LYS A 48 -16.12 -0.22 14.20
C LYS A 48 -15.25 -1.29 13.54
N CYS A 49 -15.09 -2.44 14.16
CA CYS A 49 -14.30 -3.56 13.63
C CYS A 49 -14.83 -4.01 12.23
N MET A 50 -16.14 -4.12 12.06
CA MET A 50 -16.72 -4.49 10.76
C MET A 50 -16.51 -3.42 9.69
N ARG A 51 -16.58 -2.15 10.04
CA ARG A 51 -16.29 -1.04 9.11
C ARG A 51 -14.84 -1.01 8.71
N ASP A 52 -13.93 -1.15 9.65
CA ASP A 52 -12.49 -1.19 9.41
C ASP A 52 -12.13 -2.39 8.50
N LYS A 53 -12.71 -3.56 8.77
CA LYS A 53 -12.54 -4.75 7.92
C LYS A 53 -13.03 -4.52 6.49
N LYS A 54 -14.25 -4.00 6.31
CA LYS A 54 -14.80 -3.67 4.98
C LYS A 54 -13.95 -2.62 4.24
N LEU A 55 -13.44 -1.61 4.96
CA LEU A 55 -12.53 -0.61 4.40
C LEU A 55 -11.25 -1.28 3.91
N THR A 56 -10.59 -2.07 4.76
CA THR A 56 -9.36 -2.81 4.42
C THR A 56 -9.56 -3.69 3.20
N GLU A 57 -10.63 -4.49 3.15
CA GLU A 57 -10.93 -5.36 2.00
C GLU A 57 -11.10 -4.54 0.70
N ARG A 58 -11.77 -3.40 0.77
CA ARG A 58 -11.94 -2.47 -0.38
C ARG A 58 -10.61 -1.89 -0.82
N LEU A 59 -9.77 -1.45 0.13
CA LEU A 59 -8.45 -0.88 -0.16
C LEU A 59 -7.52 -1.92 -0.77
N LEU A 60 -7.45 -3.12 -0.22
CA LEU A 60 -6.66 -4.23 -0.76
C LEU A 60 -7.07 -4.61 -2.18
N LYS A 61 -8.37 -4.68 -2.44
CA LYS A 61 -8.88 -4.94 -3.80
C LYS A 61 -8.47 -3.83 -4.78
N ALA A 62 -8.50 -2.58 -4.34
CA ALA A 62 -8.13 -1.42 -5.15
C ALA A 62 -6.61 -1.26 -5.34
N ALA A 63 -5.81 -1.75 -4.40
CA ALA A 63 -4.36 -1.64 -4.40
C ALA A 63 -3.67 -2.45 -5.51
N LYS A 64 -4.31 -3.51 -6.02
CA LYS A 64 -3.79 -4.39 -7.09
C LYS A 64 -2.39 -4.93 -6.79
N LEU A 65 -2.11 -5.26 -5.53
CA LEU A 65 -0.82 -5.81 -5.12
C LEU A 65 -0.51 -7.09 -5.90
N ARG A 66 0.74 -7.21 -6.35
CA ARG A 66 1.22 -8.37 -7.13
C ARG A 66 1.25 -9.65 -6.31
N TYR A 67 1.53 -9.53 -5.02
CA TYR A 67 1.61 -10.64 -4.08
C TYR A 67 0.72 -10.38 -2.88
N LYS A 68 0.03 -11.43 -2.43
CA LYS A 68 -0.65 -11.43 -1.13
C LYS A 68 0.38 -11.88 -0.08
N VAL A 69 0.90 -10.93 0.67
CA VAL A 69 2.01 -11.13 1.62
C VAL A 69 1.84 -10.18 2.80
N PHE A 70 2.24 -10.65 3.97
CA PHE A 70 2.19 -9.90 5.22
C PHE A 70 3.60 -9.51 5.67
N ILE A 71 3.72 -8.57 6.59
CA ILE A 71 5.02 -8.17 7.17
C ILE A 71 5.69 -9.34 7.87
N GLU A 72 4.92 -10.20 8.52
CA GLU A 72 5.38 -11.40 9.22
C GLU A 72 5.99 -12.45 8.28
N ASP A 73 5.68 -12.40 6.99
CA ASP A 73 6.26 -13.28 5.98
C ASP A 73 7.66 -12.83 5.51
N ILE A 74 8.11 -11.64 5.94
CA ILE A 74 9.39 -11.08 5.54
C ILE A 74 10.49 -11.65 6.44
N THR A 75 11.44 -12.33 5.81
CA THR A 75 12.61 -12.85 6.52
C THR A 75 13.69 -11.78 6.63
N CYS A 76 14.07 -11.43 7.84
CA CYS A 76 15.20 -10.56 8.14
C CYS A 76 16.45 -11.36 8.39
N SER A 77 17.57 -10.93 7.84
CA SER A 77 18.91 -11.47 8.15
C SER A 77 20.00 -10.50 7.69
N THR A 78 21.20 -10.65 8.25
CA THR A 78 22.39 -9.89 7.84
C THR A 78 22.79 -10.16 6.40
N GLU A 79 22.62 -11.39 5.91
CA GLU A 79 22.88 -11.78 4.52
C GLU A 79 21.96 -11.04 3.54
N ARG A 80 20.75 -10.73 3.96
CA ARG A 80 19.78 -9.95 3.18
C ARG A 80 19.94 -8.44 3.32
N ASN A 81 20.82 -8.01 4.19
CA ASN A 81 20.99 -6.61 4.54
C ASN A 81 19.66 -5.96 4.98
N LEU A 82 18.83 -6.72 5.71
CA LEU A 82 17.57 -6.27 6.28
C LEU A 82 17.48 -6.76 7.73
N THR A 83 17.48 -5.83 8.67
CA THR A 83 17.33 -6.11 10.09
C THR A 83 15.85 -6.05 10.50
N GLU A 84 15.50 -6.69 11.63
CA GLU A 84 14.14 -6.59 12.19
C GLU A 84 13.80 -5.14 12.59
N SER A 85 14.79 -4.37 13.06
CA SER A 85 14.60 -2.96 13.40
C SER A 85 14.23 -2.11 12.18
N GLN A 86 14.97 -2.27 11.06
CA GLN A 86 14.67 -1.58 9.81
C GLN A 86 13.29 -1.98 9.26
N LEU A 87 12.95 -3.28 9.32
CA LEU A 87 11.63 -3.73 8.90
C LEU A 87 10.53 -3.12 9.78
N ALA A 88 10.71 -3.12 11.11
CA ALA A 88 9.73 -2.56 12.04
C ALA A 88 9.52 -1.05 11.82
N GLU A 89 10.60 -0.30 11.53
CA GLU A 89 10.57 1.14 11.25
C GLU A 89 9.71 1.47 10.02
N VAL A 90 9.87 0.72 8.92
CA VAL A 90 9.05 0.95 7.73
C VAL A 90 7.65 0.32 7.82
N ALA A 91 7.48 -0.73 8.64
CA ALA A 91 6.22 -1.44 8.81
C ALA A 91 5.17 -0.67 9.62
N ASP A 92 5.57 0.32 10.43
CA ASP A 92 4.64 1.21 11.11
C ASP A 92 3.95 2.20 10.15
N CYS A 93 4.46 2.29 8.91
CA CYS A 93 3.96 3.18 7.84
C CYS A 93 3.97 4.67 8.22
N SER A 94 4.78 5.10 9.18
CA SER A 94 4.89 6.50 9.60
C SER A 94 5.48 7.37 8.48
N PHE A 95 6.41 6.82 7.67
CA PHE A 95 6.97 7.49 6.51
C PHE A 95 5.87 7.96 5.53
N ILE A 96 4.78 7.19 5.37
CA ILE A 96 3.66 7.58 4.49
C ILE A 96 2.94 8.81 5.02
N ARG A 97 2.81 8.94 6.34
CA ARG A 97 2.16 10.10 6.97
C ARG A 97 3.02 11.37 6.90
N ARG A 98 4.36 11.20 6.83
CA ARG A 98 5.29 12.31 6.64
C ARG A 98 5.44 12.73 5.19
N GLY A 99 4.92 11.95 4.22
CA GLY A 99 5.14 12.17 2.80
C GLY A 99 6.54 11.71 2.31
N ASP A 100 7.27 10.95 3.13
CA ASP A 100 8.59 10.44 2.76
C ASP A 100 8.48 9.27 1.77
N ASN A 101 9.49 9.10 0.92
CA ASN A 101 9.58 8.01 -0.02
C ASN A 101 10.35 6.81 0.56
N LEU A 102 10.16 5.64 -0.02
CA LEU A 102 10.95 4.45 0.30
C LEU A 102 11.54 3.86 -0.99
N LEU A 103 12.87 3.80 -1.05
CA LEU A 103 13.60 3.27 -2.19
C LEU A 103 14.15 1.88 -1.83
N ILE A 104 13.75 0.84 -2.58
CA ILE A 104 14.17 -0.54 -2.32
C ILE A 104 14.99 -1.02 -3.52
N THR A 105 16.30 -1.17 -3.33
CA THR A 105 17.20 -1.63 -4.38
C THR A 105 17.73 -3.03 -4.10
N GLY A 106 18.34 -3.67 -5.10
CA GLY A 106 19.01 -4.96 -4.96
C GLY A 106 18.82 -5.88 -6.17
N LEU A 107 19.52 -6.99 -6.20
CA LEU A 107 19.53 -7.93 -7.33
C LEU A 107 18.17 -8.61 -7.57
N THR A 108 18.03 -9.21 -8.76
CA THR A 108 16.84 -10.00 -9.11
C THR A 108 16.62 -11.14 -8.12
N GLY A 109 15.38 -11.26 -7.64
CA GLY A 109 15.01 -12.36 -6.76
C GLY A 109 15.25 -12.13 -5.27
N CYS A 110 15.94 -11.05 -4.84
CA CYS A 110 16.20 -10.76 -3.43
C CYS A 110 14.97 -10.32 -2.62
N GLY A 111 13.78 -10.20 -3.24
CA GLY A 111 12.52 -9.98 -2.52
C GLY A 111 12.01 -8.54 -2.48
N LYS A 112 12.54 -7.60 -3.29
CA LYS A 112 12.12 -6.18 -3.35
C LYS A 112 10.61 -6.00 -3.51
N SER A 113 10.06 -6.53 -4.60
CA SER A 113 8.62 -6.45 -4.88
C SER A 113 7.77 -7.15 -3.81
N TYR A 114 8.34 -8.15 -3.13
CA TYR A 114 7.69 -8.87 -2.06
C TYR A 114 7.58 -7.99 -0.81
N LEU A 115 8.67 -7.33 -0.43
CA LEU A 115 8.69 -6.35 0.67
C LEU A 115 7.76 -5.17 0.36
N ALA A 116 7.83 -4.60 -0.86
CA ALA A 116 6.94 -3.52 -1.27
C ALA A 116 5.45 -3.91 -1.19
N CYS A 117 5.10 -5.16 -1.58
CA CYS A 117 3.73 -5.67 -1.46
C CYS A 117 3.31 -5.88 0.00
N ALA A 118 4.22 -6.36 0.88
CA ALA A 118 3.95 -6.50 2.31
C ALA A 118 3.65 -5.14 2.97
N LEU A 119 4.46 -4.13 2.67
CA LEU A 119 4.24 -2.76 3.13
C LEU A 119 2.93 -2.18 2.56
N GLY A 120 2.63 -2.42 1.29
CA GLY A 120 1.36 -2.02 0.68
C GLY A 120 0.14 -2.70 1.32
N HIS A 121 0.27 -3.98 1.71
CA HIS A 121 -0.76 -4.71 2.46
C HIS A 121 -0.95 -4.09 3.85
N GLN A 122 0.15 -3.85 4.56
CA GLN A 122 0.15 -3.21 5.88
C GLN A 122 -0.48 -1.82 5.83
N ALA A 123 -0.11 -0.98 4.86
CA ALA A 123 -0.70 0.34 4.63
C ALA A 123 -2.23 0.25 4.45
N CYS A 124 -2.72 -0.68 3.61
CA CYS A 124 -4.16 -0.91 3.44
C CYS A 124 -4.84 -1.35 4.73
N SER A 125 -4.17 -2.16 5.58
CA SER A 125 -4.75 -2.66 6.83
C SER A 125 -5.00 -1.56 7.86
N ILE A 126 -4.22 -0.48 7.80
CA ILE A 126 -4.37 0.71 8.65
C ILE A 126 -5.13 1.86 7.96
N GLY A 127 -5.81 1.57 6.84
CA GLY A 127 -6.69 2.50 6.16
C GLY A 127 -6.04 3.42 5.10
N ILE A 128 -4.76 3.20 4.76
CA ILE A 128 -4.04 4.01 3.77
C ILE A 128 -4.36 3.53 2.35
N SER A 129 -4.77 4.44 1.47
CA SER A 129 -5.10 4.10 0.09
C SER A 129 -3.84 3.86 -0.74
N THR A 130 -3.63 2.60 -1.15
CA THR A 130 -2.44 2.17 -1.87
C THR A 130 -2.76 1.79 -3.31
N LEU A 131 -1.77 1.93 -4.21
CA LEU A 131 -1.83 1.39 -5.56
C LEU A 131 -0.45 0.86 -5.97
N PHE A 132 -0.42 -0.38 -6.47
CA PHE A 132 0.76 -1.00 -7.04
C PHE A 132 0.71 -0.96 -8.57
N LEU A 133 1.82 -0.54 -9.19
CA LEU A 133 2.04 -0.55 -10.63
C LEU A 133 3.48 -0.99 -10.92
N SER A 134 3.70 -1.88 -11.89
CA SER A 134 5.03 -2.00 -12.49
C SER A 134 5.29 -0.83 -13.43
N MET A 135 6.55 -0.44 -13.62
CA MET A 135 6.92 0.65 -14.55
C MET A 135 6.45 0.37 -15.98
N ASN A 136 6.46 -0.90 -16.41
CA ASN A 136 5.94 -1.28 -17.73
C ASN A 136 4.43 -0.99 -17.82
N HIS A 137 3.67 -1.42 -16.80
CA HIS A 137 2.24 -1.17 -16.79
C HIS A 137 1.89 0.32 -16.66
N PHE A 138 2.72 1.08 -15.95
CA PHE A 138 2.62 2.54 -15.91
C PHE A 138 2.78 3.16 -17.30
N ALA A 139 3.79 2.75 -18.07
CA ALA A 139 4.01 3.23 -19.44
C ALA A 139 2.85 2.85 -20.39
N ASP A 140 2.34 1.61 -20.28
CA ASP A 140 1.20 1.13 -21.06
C ASP A 140 -0.08 1.94 -20.76
N GLU A 141 -0.38 2.16 -19.48
CA GLU A 141 -1.55 2.97 -19.06
C GLU A 141 -1.43 4.43 -19.53
N LEU A 142 -0.22 5.02 -19.53
CA LEU A 142 0.02 6.36 -20.06
C LEU A 142 -0.27 6.43 -21.55
N THR A 143 0.28 5.49 -22.32
CA THR A 143 0.07 5.41 -23.77
C THR A 143 -1.42 5.27 -24.10
N LYS A 144 -2.10 4.36 -23.43
CA LYS A 144 -3.54 4.17 -23.58
C LYS A 144 -4.33 5.43 -23.24
N ALA A 145 -4.03 6.04 -22.09
CA ALA A 145 -4.73 7.24 -21.62
C ALA A 145 -4.54 8.44 -22.56
N ARG A 146 -3.39 8.54 -23.23
CA ARG A 146 -3.16 9.56 -24.28
C ARG A 146 -4.01 9.31 -25.52
N LEU A 147 -4.05 8.09 -26.01
CA LEU A 147 -4.87 7.70 -27.17
C LEU A 147 -6.37 7.94 -26.89
N GLU A 148 -6.83 7.68 -25.67
CA GLU A 148 -8.22 7.87 -25.25
C GLU A 148 -8.55 9.30 -24.78
N GLY A 149 -7.59 10.23 -24.75
CA GLY A 149 -7.79 11.58 -24.22
C GLY A 149 -8.05 11.64 -22.70
N THR A 150 -7.68 10.60 -21.97
CA THR A 150 -7.95 10.45 -20.52
C THR A 150 -6.72 10.66 -19.63
N TYR A 151 -5.61 11.16 -20.21
CA TYR A 151 -4.33 11.35 -19.51
C TYR A 151 -4.45 12.09 -18.18
N GLN A 152 -5.13 13.25 -18.16
CA GLN A 152 -5.32 14.04 -16.94
C GLN A 152 -6.11 13.28 -15.86
N LYS A 153 -7.08 12.46 -16.28
CA LYS A 153 -7.84 11.61 -15.34
C LYS A 153 -6.94 10.53 -14.71
N LEU A 154 -6.02 9.96 -15.51
CA LEU A 154 -5.07 8.96 -15.03
C LEU A 154 -4.11 9.57 -13.99
N ILE A 155 -3.43 10.68 -14.32
CA ILE A 155 -2.49 11.36 -13.42
C ILE A 155 -3.21 11.73 -12.11
N LYS A 156 -4.39 12.34 -12.20
CA LYS A 156 -5.20 12.69 -11.04
C LYS A 156 -5.62 11.48 -10.19
N LYS A 157 -5.90 10.33 -10.82
CA LYS A 157 -6.21 9.07 -10.14
C LYS A 157 -5.00 8.51 -9.38
N LEU A 158 -3.81 8.56 -9.99
CA LEU A 158 -2.55 8.14 -9.37
C LEU A 158 -2.16 9.09 -8.22
N GLY A 159 -2.26 10.40 -8.45
CA GLY A 159 -1.98 11.44 -7.45
C GLY A 159 -2.89 11.40 -6.21
N LYS A 160 -4.11 10.86 -6.31
CA LYS A 160 -5.03 10.73 -5.17
C LYS A 160 -4.68 9.62 -4.18
N LYS A 161 -3.78 8.71 -4.53
CA LYS A 161 -3.38 7.61 -3.64
C LYS A 161 -2.40 8.10 -2.57
N ASP A 162 -2.59 7.69 -1.33
CA ASP A 162 -1.68 8.05 -0.26
C ASP A 162 -0.33 7.36 -0.45
N LEU A 163 -0.33 6.09 -0.87
CA LEU A 163 0.86 5.33 -1.23
C LEU A 163 0.80 4.84 -2.68
N LEU A 164 1.83 5.15 -3.47
CA LEU A 164 2.05 4.60 -4.80
C LEU A 164 3.27 3.68 -4.79
N ILE A 165 3.13 2.45 -5.26
CA ILE A 165 4.24 1.50 -5.39
C ILE A 165 4.56 1.37 -6.88
N LEU A 166 5.78 1.79 -7.27
CA LEU A 166 6.33 1.67 -8.61
C LEU A 166 7.38 0.56 -8.63
N ASP A 167 7.01 -0.59 -9.17
CA ASP A 167 7.84 -1.79 -9.18
C ASP A 167 8.65 -1.89 -10.48
N ASP A 168 9.84 -2.49 -10.38
CA ASP A 168 10.73 -2.75 -11.52
C ASP A 168 11.24 -1.46 -12.22
N PHE A 169 11.52 -0.39 -11.46
CA PHE A 169 12.17 0.83 -11.99
C PHE A 169 13.57 0.49 -12.50
N GLY A 170 13.90 0.96 -13.70
CA GLY A 170 15.19 0.68 -14.33
C GLY A 170 15.23 -0.60 -15.17
N LEU A 171 14.13 -1.35 -15.30
CA LEU A 171 14.10 -2.59 -16.08
C LEU A 171 14.01 -2.35 -17.59
N GLN A 172 13.34 -1.30 -18.02
CA GLN A 172 13.19 -0.88 -19.41
C GLN A 172 13.43 0.62 -19.54
N PRO A 173 13.96 1.12 -20.68
CA PRO A 173 14.15 2.54 -20.91
C PRO A 173 12.85 3.34 -20.71
N LEU A 174 12.96 4.49 -20.07
CA LEU A 174 11.83 5.41 -19.95
C LEU A 174 11.59 6.14 -21.28
N THR A 175 10.36 6.12 -21.75
CA THR A 175 9.97 7.00 -22.85
C THR A 175 9.95 8.47 -22.38
N PRO A 176 10.13 9.46 -23.29
CA PRO A 176 10.02 10.89 -22.93
C PRO A 176 8.74 11.21 -22.18
N GLU A 177 7.63 10.59 -22.62
CA GLU A 177 6.31 10.76 -22.01
C GLU A 177 6.26 10.22 -20.58
N ALA A 178 6.87 9.05 -20.35
CA ALA A 178 6.90 8.44 -19.02
C ALA A 178 7.74 9.26 -18.04
N ARG A 179 8.84 9.88 -18.50
CA ARG A 179 9.65 10.78 -17.66
C ARG A 179 8.85 12.00 -17.21
N LEU A 180 8.19 12.70 -18.15
CA LEU A 180 7.35 13.85 -17.83
C LEU A 180 6.18 13.48 -16.92
N ALA A 181 5.52 12.35 -17.18
CA ALA A 181 4.43 11.87 -16.33
C ALA A 181 4.92 11.52 -14.92
N LEU A 182 6.11 10.90 -14.82
CA LEU A 182 6.72 10.58 -13.53
C LEU A 182 7.06 11.86 -12.75
N LEU A 183 7.69 12.85 -13.41
CA LEU A 183 7.99 14.14 -12.78
C LEU A 183 6.72 14.81 -12.27
N THR A 184 5.69 14.97 -13.13
CA THR A 184 4.41 15.57 -12.74
C THR A 184 3.80 14.85 -11.54
N LEU A 185 3.85 13.51 -11.55
CA LEU A 185 3.29 12.71 -10.47
C LEU A 185 4.07 12.90 -9.16
N LEU A 186 5.40 13.00 -9.22
CA LEU A 186 6.23 13.23 -8.04
C LEU A 186 6.07 14.66 -7.50
N GLU A 187 5.90 15.65 -8.38
CA GLU A 187 5.61 17.04 -7.99
C GLU A 187 4.28 17.15 -7.24
N ASP A 188 3.21 16.54 -7.77
CA ASP A 188 1.88 16.53 -7.14
C ASP A 188 1.85 15.79 -5.79
N ARG A 189 2.90 15.01 -5.49
CA ARG A 189 2.99 14.17 -4.28
C ARG A 189 4.02 14.65 -3.26
N TYR A 190 4.88 15.57 -3.66
CA TYR A 190 6.02 16.01 -2.88
C TYR A 190 5.59 16.50 -1.49
N GLU A 191 6.20 15.96 -0.43
CA GLU A 191 5.92 16.25 1.00
C GLU A 191 4.47 15.97 1.47
N GLU A 192 3.60 15.48 0.59
CA GLU A 192 2.20 15.16 0.95
C GLU A 192 1.91 13.67 0.94
N LYS A 193 2.53 12.94 0.01
CA LYS A 193 2.21 11.53 -0.25
C LYS A 193 3.45 10.77 -0.66
N SER A 194 3.50 9.51 -0.30
CA SER A 194 4.68 8.66 -0.46
C SER A 194 4.68 7.80 -1.71
N VAL A 195 5.89 7.54 -2.19
CA VAL A 195 6.15 6.55 -3.23
C VAL A 195 7.10 5.49 -2.70
N ILE A 196 6.79 4.22 -2.95
CA ILE A 196 7.77 3.12 -2.85
C ILE A 196 8.26 2.82 -4.25
N ILE A 197 9.58 2.88 -4.47
CA ILE A 197 10.18 2.47 -5.75
C ILE A 197 11.04 1.24 -5.50
N THR A 198 10.84 0.19 -6.30
CA THR A 198 11.73 -0.96 -6.31
C THR A 198 12.57 -0.95 -7.58
N SER A 199 13.88 -1.22 -7.46
CA SER A 199 14.79 -1.23 -8.60
C SER A 199 15.87 -2.30 -8.48
N GLN A 200 16.30 -2.83 -9.64
CA GLN A 200 17.50 -3.67 -9.72
C GLN A 200 18.75 -2.81 -9.87
N LEU A 201 18.58 -1.58 -10.35
CA LEU A 201 19.68 -0.62 -10.48
C LEU A 201 19.99 -0.02 -9.10
N PRO A 202 21.26 0.11 -8.73
CA PRO A 202 21.67 0.91 -7.59
C PRO A 202 21.36 2.40 -7.83
N LEU A 203 21.19 3.17 -6.75
CA LEU A 203 20.74 4.57 -6.82
C LEU A 203 21.62 5.47 -7.68
N ASP A 204 22.94 5.24 -7.67
CA ASP A 204 23.92 5.99 -8.47
C ASP A 204 23.73 5.86 -9.99
N ARG A 205 22.96 4.84 -10.42
CA ARG A 205 22.63 4.60 -11.83
C ARG A 205 21.28 5.16 -12.25
N TRP A 206 20.49 5.69 -11.34
CA TRP A 206 19.16 6.17 -11.67
C TRP A 206 19.18 7.44 -12.52
N TYR A 207 20.17 8.31 -12.28
CA TYR A 207 20.38 9.50 -13.08
C TYR A 207 20.61 9.16 -14.56
N ASP A 208 21.57 8.26 -14.83
CA ASP A 208 21.88 7.78 -16.18
C ASP A 208 20.69 7.06 -16.84
N TYR A 209 19.91 6.32 -16.04
CA TYR A 209 18.72 5.63 -16.53
C TYR A 209 17.61 6.59 -16.96
N ILE A 210 17.40 7.69 -16.26
CA ILE A 210 16.41 8.71 -16.64
C ILE A 210 16.84 9.38 -17.96
N ALA A 211 18.13 9.46 -18.24
CA ALA A 211 18.74 9.82 -19.53
C ALA A 211 18.37 11.20 -20.10
N GLU A 212 17.83 12.10 -19.28
CA GLU A 212 17.59 13.51 -19.64
C GLU A 212 18.01 14.36 -18.41
N PRO A 213 19.12 15.13 -18.49
CA PRO A 213 19.73 15.73 -17.31
C PRO A 213 18.79 16.60 -16.48
N THR A 214 18.03 17.49 -17.10
CA THR A 214 17.15 18.42 -16.39
C THR A 214 16.00 17.68 -15.68
N LEU A 215 15.40 16.68 -16.35
CA LEU A 215 14.35 15.86 -15.75
C LEU A 215 14.94 14.92 -14.69
N ALA A 216 16.16 14.41 -14.92
CA ALA A 216 16.84 13.54 -13.97
C ALA A 216 17.12 14.29 -12.65
N ASP A 217 17.67 15.50 -12.72
CA ASP A 217 17.87 16.34 -11.54
C ASP A 217 16.55 16.55 -10.77
N ALA A 218 15.49 16.95 -11.48
CA ALA A 218 14.21 17.24 -10.87
C ALA A 218 13.54 15.98 -10.26
N ILE A 219 13.62 14.83 -10.93
CA ILE A 219 13.06 13.56 -10.44
C ILE A 219 13.84 13.04 -9.24
N MET A 220 15.20 13.08 -9.32
CA MET A 220 16.07 12.59 -8.25
C MET A 220 15.96 13.44 -7.00
N ASP A 221 15.87 14.76 -7.14
CA ASP A 221 15.65 15.68 -6.03
C ASP A 221 14.40 15.31 -5.22
N ARG A 222 13.27 15.08 -5.90
CA ARG A 222 11.99 14.71 -5.26
C ARG A 222 11.95 13.29 -4.70
N LEU A 223 12.76 12.41 -5.24
CA LEU A 223 12.82 11.03 -4.76
C LEU A 223 13.74 10.87 -3.56
N ILE A 224 14.89 11.57 -3.52
CA ILE A 224 15.96 11.31 -2.55
C ILE A 224 15.85 12.20 -1.31
N ASN A 225 15.51 13.50 -1.46
CA ASN A 225 15.59 14.46 -0.35
C ASN A 225 14.77 14.07 0.89
N SER A 226 13.64 13.36 0.70
CA SER A 226 12.82 12.85 1.79
C SER A 226 12.59 11.34 1.56
N SER A 227 13.66 10.54 1.63
CA SER A 227 13.52 9.11 1.40
C SER A 227 14.33 8.26 2.38
N GLU A 228 13.77 7.10 2.71
CA GLU A 228 14.49 5.99 3.32
C GLU A 228 14.96 5.03 2.20
N HIS A 229 16.16 4.46 2.37
CA HIS A 229 16.71 3.53 1.39
C HIS A 229 17.02 2.18 2.02
N ILE A 230 16.48 1.11 1.44
CA ILE A 230 16.76 -0.27 1.78
C ILE A 230 17.43 -0.95 0.58
N GLU A 231 18.68 -1.34 0.74
CA GLU A 231 19.40 -2.16 -0.23
C GLU A 231 19.29 -3.64 0.17
N LEU A 232 18.47 -4.42 -0.53
CA LEU A 232 18.36 -5.86 -0.28
C LEU A 232 19.46 -6.62 -0.99
N LYS A 233 20.11 -7.54 -0.25
CA LYS A 233 21.16 -8.44 -0.75
C LYS A 233 20.74 -9.91 -0.67
N GLY A 234 21.62 -10.80 -1.01
CA GLY A 234 21.44 -12.25 -0.89
C GLY A 234 20.93 -12.92 -2.16
N GLU A 235 20.84 -14.25 -2.08
CA GLU A 235 20.44 -15.11 -3.18
C GLU A 235 18.94 -15.01 -3.52
N THR A 236 18.57 -15.53 -4.69
CA THR A 236 17.17 -15.53 -5.14
C THR A 236 16.29 -16.39 -4.24
N LEU A 237 15.20 -15.79 -3.73
CA LEU A 237 14.19 -16.49 -2.93
C LEU A 237 13.17 -17.27 -3.79
N ARG A 238 13.29 -17.22 -5.12
CA ARG A 238 12.33 -17.87 -6.04
C ARG A 238 12.39 -19.40 -5.99
N HIS A 239 13.54 -19.98 -5.65
CA HIS A 239 13.70 -21.43 -5.53
C HIS A 239 12.98 -22.04 -4.33
N ASN A 240 12.87 -21.31 -3.21
CA ASN A 240 12.24 -21.81 -1.99
C ASN A 240 10.71 -21.86 -2.06
N ARG A 241 10.07 -21.13 -3.01
CA ARG A 241 8.61 -21.13 -3.18
C ARG A 241 8.02 -22.31 -3.93
N ARG A 242 8.85 -23.08 -4.66
CA ARG A 242 8.38 -24.29 -5.37
C ARG A 242 8.32 -25.54 -4.48
N ARG A 243 8.71 -25.42 -3.20
CA ARG A 243 8.77 -26.54 -2.23
C ARG A 243 7.72 -26.45 -1.08
N LYS A 244 6.78 -25.53 -1.16
CA LYS A 244 5.65 -25.46 -0.20
C LYS A 244 4.33 -25.67 -0.90
#